data_de33f1035ad21955bb2317fc238c6593
#
_entry.id   de33f1035ad21955bb2317fc238c6593
#
_cell.length_a   1.000
_cell.length_b   1.000
_cell.length_c   1.000
_cell.angle_alpha   90.00
_cell.angle_beta   90.00
_cell.angle_gamma   90.00
#
_symmetry.space_group_name_H-M   'P 1'
#
loop_
_entity.id
_entity.type
_entity.pdbx_description
1 polymer ?
#
loop_
_entity_poly.entity_id
_entity_poly.type
_entity_poly.pdbx_seq_one_letter_code
_entity_poly.pdbx_strand_id
1 'polypeptide(L)'
;MIDSRIERLCEKKGMRMTNQRRVIAQVLSDSVDHPSVPDVHERAVKIDRSISVATVYRTVRLLEETGILERHDFKDGYSRYETKNEHHDHLVNIEDGTIIEFANKEIETLKERIAREHGFRLVDHRLELYGVPIDSDT
;
A
#
# COMPACT_ATOMS: atom_id res chain seq x y z
N MET A 1 -22.59 10.89 3.28
CA MET A 1 -21.70 9.76 2.95
C MET A 1 -20.32 10.31 2.61
N ILE A 2 -19.29 9.82 3.28
CA ILE A 2 -17.94 10.27 3.03
C ILE A 2 -17.48 9.69 1.69
N ASP A 3 -17.08 10.57 0.77
CA ASP A 3 -16.62 10.17 -0.54
C ASP A 3 -15.23 9.55 -0.44
N SER A 4 -15.08 8.33 -0.92
CA SER A 4 -13.83 7.59 -0.88
C SER A 4 -12.95 8.00 -2.07
N ARG A 5 -11.69 8.33 -1.80
CA ARG A 5 -10.73 8.64 -2.85
C ARG A 5 -10.54 7.49 -3.82
N ILE A 6 -10.45 6.27 -3.28
CA ILE A 6 -10.28 5.07 -4.10
C ILE A 6 -11.54 4.83 -4.94
N GLU A 7 -12.72 5.03 -4.38
CA GLU A 7 -13.97 4.91 -5.14
C GLU A 7 -13.99 5.85 -6.34
N ARG A 8 -13.58 7.10 -6.15
CA ARG A 8 -13.51 8.06 -7.25
C ARG A 8 -12.54 7.62 -8.34
N LEU A 9 -11.39 7.05 -7.96
CA LEU A 9 -10.42 6.51 -8.92
C LEU A 9 -11.01 5.33 -9.68
N CYS A 10 -11.77 4.47 -9.02
CA CYS A 10 -12.44 3.35 -9.65
C CYS A 10 -13.45 3.82 -10.69
N GLU A 11 -14.24 4.82 -10.35
CA GLU A 11 -15.24 5.38 -11.26
C GLU A 11 -14.58 6.00 -12.49
N LYS A 12 -13.49 6.72 -12.31
CA LYS A 12 -12.72 7.28 -13.43
C LYS A 12 -12.21 6.20 -14.39
N LYS A 13 -11.87 5.04 -13.88
CA LYS A 13 -11.37 3.93 -14.69
C LYS A 13 -12.50 3.05 -15.25
N GLY A 14 -13.75 3.41 -15.01
CA GLY A 14 -14.91 2.68 -15.51
C GLY A 14 -15.16 1.37 -14.78
N MET A 15 -14.63 1.22 -13.59
CA MET A 15 -14.83 0.02 -12.79
C MET A 15 -16.24 0.00 -12.21
N ARG A 16 -16.90 -1.17 -12.34
CA ARG A 16 -18.22 -1.35 -11.74
C ARG A 16 -18.10 -1.38 -10.22
N MET A 17 -18.83 -0.50 -9.54
CA MET A 17 -18.84 -0.44 -8.08
C MET A 17 -20.07 -1.12 -7.51
N THR A 18 -19.84 -2.16 -6.71
CA THR A 18 -20.88 -2.80 -5.89
C THR A 18 -20.80 -2.25 -4.49
N ASN A 19 -21.82 -2.50 -3.67
CA ASN A 19 -21.81 -2.05 -2.27
C ASN A 19 -20.61 -2.60 -1.51
N GLN A 20 -20.26 -3.86 -1.74
CA GLN A 20 -19.10 -4.47 -1.08
C GLN A 20 -17.78 -3.84 -1.55
N ARG A 21 -17.65 -3.56 -2.84
CA ARG A 21 -16.47 -2.86 -3.37
C ARG A 21 -16.34 -1.45 -2.78
N ARG A 22 -17.46 -0.75 -2.59
CA ARG A 22 -17.45 0.58 -1.96
C ARG A 22 -16.96 0.53 -0.53
N VAL A 23 -17.42 -0.47 0.24
CA VAL A 23 -16.94 -0.66 1.62
C VAL A 23 -15.44 -0.92 1.65
N ILE A 24 -14.97 -1.81 0.79
CA ILE A 24 -13.54 -2.15 0.71
C ILE A 24 -12.72 -0.91 0.31
N ALA A 25 -13.19 -0.16 -0.69
CA ALA A 25 -12.54 1.07 -1.12
C ALA A 25 -12.47 2.10 0.01
N GLN A 26 -13.55 2.22 0.80
CA GLN A 26 -13.60 3.11 1.95
C GLN A 26 -12.57 2.72 3.01
N VAL A 27 -12.50 1.43 3.34
CA VAL A 27 -11.53 0.91 4.31
C VAL A 27 -10.11 1.23 3.87
N LEU A 28 -9.81 0.99 2.60
CA LEU A 28 -8.47 1.27 2.05
C LEU A 28 -8.16 2.76 2.04
N SER A 29 -9.15 3.61 1.71
CA SER A 29 -8.98 5.06 1.70
C SER A 29 -8.74 5.63 3.09
N ASP A 30 -9.39 5.06 4.11
CA ASP A 30 -9.27 5.50 5.48
C ASP A 30 -8.04 4.92 6.19
N SER A 31 -7.41 3.92 5.60
CA SER A 31 -6.26 3.29 6.21
C SER A 31 -5.03 4.19 6.12
N VAL A 32 -4.42 4.47 7.27
CA VAL A 32 -3.18 5.25 7.35
C VAL A 32 -1.95 4.35 7.40
N ASP A 33 -2.17 3.06 7.55
CA ASP A 33 -1.15 2.04 7.53
C ASP A 33 -1.14 1.35 6.15
N HIS A 34 -0.34 0.31 6.02
CA HIS A 34 -0.30 -0.51 4.81
C HIS A 34 -1.00 -1.83 5.11
N PRO A 35 -2.33 -1.92 4.92
CA PRO A 35 -3.08 -3.10 5.34
C PRO A 35 -2.83 -4.29 4.42
N SER A 36 -2.81 -5.48 5.02
CA SER A 36 -2.87 -6.75 4.30
C SER A 36 -4.33 -7.09 3.98
N VAL A 37 -4.56 -8.14 3.18
CA VAL A 37 -5.93 -8.61 2.91
C VAL A 37 -6.67 -8.99 4.21
N PRO A 38 -6.07 -9.74 5.15
CA PRO A 38 -6.74 -9.99 6.44
C PRO A 38 -7.10 -8.72 7.20
N ASP A 39 -6.23 -7.71 7.20
CA ASP A 39 -6.50 -6.43 7.86
C ASP A 39 -7.70 -5.72 7.23
N VAL A 40 -7.74 -5.67 5.91
CA VAL A 40 -8.85 -5.06 5.18
C VAL A 40 -10.15 -5.80 5.48
N HIS A 41 -10.12 -7.12 5.48
CA HIS A 41 -11.30 -7.94 5.78
C HIS A 41 -11.82 -7.65 7.19
N GLU A 42 -10.94 -7.64 8.19
CA GLU A 42 -11.32 -7.36 9.56
C GLU A 42 -12.02 -6.01 9.69
N ARG A 43 -11.52 -5.00 9.01
CA ARG A 43 -12.10 -3.65 9.03
C ARG A 43 -13.39 -3.58 8.24
N ALA A 44 -13.46 -4.27 7.10
CA ALA A 44 -14.64 -4.26 6.25
C ALA A 44 -15.84 -4.96 6.88
N VAL A 45 -15.63 -6.07 7.58
CA VAL A 45 -16.75 -6.80 8.23
C VAL A 45 -17.38 -6.01 9.36
N LYS A 46 -16.71 -5.04 9.92
CA LYS A 46 -17.29 -4.14 10.91
C LYS A 46 -18.35 -3.23 10.29
N ILE A 47 -18.25 -2.98 8.99
CA ILE A 47 -19.18 -2.16 8.22
C ILE A 47 -20.24 -3.04 7.57
N ASP A 48 -19.83 -4.14 6.96
CA ASP A 48 -20.72 -5.08 6.26
C ASP A 48 -20.27 -6.52 6.57
N ARG A 49 -21.01 -7.20 7.40
CA ARG A 49 -20.71 -8.56 7.85
C ARG A 49 -20.74 -9.59 6.73
N SER A 50 -21.39 -9.29 5.62
CA SER A 50 -21.53 -10.24 4.50
C SER A 50 -20.26 -10.33 3.65
N ILE A 51 -19.31 -9.46 3.84
CA ILE A 51 -18.07 -9.44 3.04
C ILE A 51 -17.18 -10.61 3.45
N SER A 52 -16.86 -11.47 2.48
CA SER A 52 -15.95 -12.59 2.68
C SER A 52 -14.51 -12.19 2.41
N VAL A 53 -13.57 -12.98 2.95
CA VAL A 53 -12.14 -12.82 2.65
C VAL A 53 -11.90 -12.93 1.14
N ALA A 54 -12.58 -13.87 0.48
CA ALA A 54 -12.45 -14.05 -0.96
C ALA A 54 -12.86 -12.79 -1.73
N THR A 55 -13.93 -12.12 -1.30
CA THR A 55 -14.36 -10.88 -1.93
C THR A 55 -13.34 -9.76 -1.75
N VAL A 56 -12.76 -9.65 -0.55
CA VAL A 56 -11.69 -8.67 -0.29
C VAL A 56 -10.49 -8.96 -1.19
N TYR A 57 -10.06 -10.22 -1.24
CA TYR A 57 -8.93 -10.62 -2.07
C TYR A 57 -9.13 -10.26 -3.54
N ARG A 58 -10.30 -10.62 -4.10
CA ARG A 58 -10.61 -10.32 -5.50
C ARG A 58 -10.66 -8.82 -5.77
N THR A 59 -11.24 -8.05 -4.86
CA THR A 59 -11.34 -6.59 -5.01
C THR A 59 -9.97 -5.93 -4.95
N VAL A 60 -9.16 -6.30 -3.96
CA VAL A 60 -7.80 -5.77 -3.81
C VAL A 60 -6.95 -6.10 -5.04
N ARG A 61 -7.05 -7.34 -5.52
CA ARG A 61 -6.32 -7.75 -6.72
C ARG A 61 -6.74 -6.95 -7.96
N LEU A 62 -8.05 -6.71 -8.11
CA LEU A 62 -8.55 -5.90 -9.21
C LEU A 62 -8.03 -4.46 -9.13
N LEU A 63 -7.99 -3.88 -7.94
CA LEU A 63 -7.46 -2.54 -7.73
C LEU A 63 -5.95 -2.48 -8.03
N GLU A 64 -5.22 -3.54 -7.70
CA GLU A 64 -3.80 -3.66 -8.06
C GLU A 64 -3.62 -3.74 -9.58
N GLU A 65 -4.38 -4.59 -10.24
CA GLU A 65 -4.30 -4.77 -11.69
C GLU A 65 -4.66 -3.50 -12.47
N THR A 66 -5.57 -2.69 -11.95
CA THR A 66 -5.94 -1.42 -12.58
C THR A 66 -5.00 -0.27 -12.24
N GLY A 67 -3.99 -0.52 -11.40
CA GLY A 67 -3.01 0.49 -11.03
C GLY A 67 -3.45 1.48 -9.95
N ILE A 68 -4.57 1.20 -9.28
CA ILE A 68 -5.05 2.06 -8.18
C ILE A 68 -4.29 1.76 -6.90
N LEU A 69 -4.01 0.49 -6.66
CA LEU A 69 -3.21 0.05 -5.51
C LEU A 69 -1.86 -0.47 -5.97
N GLU A 70 -0.87 -0.30 -5.13
CA GLU A 70 0.45 -0.89 -5.27
C GLU A 70 0.63 -1.92 -4.16
N ARG A 71 1.11 -3.10 -4.55
CA ARG A 71 1.39 -4.17 -3.59
C ARG A 71 2.86 -4.16 -3.22
N HIS A 72 3.13 -4.29 -1.94
CA HIS A 72 4.47 -4.42 -1.39
C HIS A 72 4.58 -5.76 -0.67
N ASP A 73 5.50 -6.60 -1.13
CA ASP A 73 5.80 -7.89 -0.51
C ASP A 73 7.03 -7.73 0.39
N PHE A 74 6.80 -7.58 1.67
CA PHE A 74 7.87 -7.41 2.63
C PHE A 74 8.36 -8.76 3.16
N LYS A 75 9.55 -8.75 3.76
CA LYS A 75 10.17 -9.99 4.28
C LYS A 75 9.43 -10.60 5.47
N ASP A 76 8.43 -9.90 6.02
CA ASP A 76 7.60 -10.44 7.11
C ASP A 76 6.59 -11.48 6.62
N GLY A 77 6.55 -11.75 5.31
CA GLY A 77 5.68 -12.76 4.73
C GLY A 77 4.29 -12.26 4.36
N TYR A 78 4.00 -10.99 4.57
CA TYR A 78 2.68 -10.43 4.26
C TYR A 78 2.75 -9.47 3.08
N SER A 79 1.79 -9.58 2.16
CA SER A 79 1.59 -8.58 1.13
C SER A 79 0.77 -7.44 1.72
N ARG A 80 1.20 -6.22 1.50
CA ARG A 80 0.54 -5.02 1.99
C ARG A 80 0.23 -4.09 0.83
N TYR A 81 -0.77 -3.26 1.00
CA TYR A 81 -1.31 -2.45 -0.09
C TYR A 81 -1.38 -0.99 0.28
N GLU A 82 -1.12 -0.13 -0.69
CA GLU A 82 -1.30 1.31 -0.55
C GLU A 82 -1.78 1.90 -1.86
N THR A 83 -2.41 3.07 -1.79
CA THR A 83 -2.81 3.80 -2.98
C THR A 83 -1.54 4.24 -3.72
N LYS A 84 -1.50 4.01 -5.03
CA LYS A 84 -0.37 4.40 -5.86
C LYS A 84 -0.33 5.93 -5.97
N ASN A 85 0.57 6.53 -5.23
CA ASN A 85 0.79 7.97 -5.15
C ASN A 85 2.22 8.32 -5.51
N GLU A 86 2.69 9.45 -4.97
CA GLU A 86 4.08 9.85 -5.08
C GLU A 86 4.99 8.75 -4.53
N HIS A 87 6.14 8.62 -5.14
CA HIS A 87 7.11 7.63 -4.72
C HIS A 87 7.62 7.91 -3.31
N HIS A 88 7.61 6.90 -2.47
CA HIS A 88 8.21 6.95 -1.14
C HIS A 88 8.81 5.61 -0.80
N ASP A 89 9.74 5.63 0.15
CA ASP A 89 10.43 4.45 0.62
C ASP A 89 9.79 3.97 1.92
N HIS A 90 10.11 2.76 2.32
CA HIS A 90 9.47 2.11 3.46
C HIS A 90 10.51 1.64 4.48
N LEU A 91 10.24 1.90 5.76
CA LEU A 91 10.97 1.32 6.87
C LEU A 91 10.02 0.40 7.63
N VAL A 92 10.34 -0.88 7.65
CA VAL A 92 9.51 -1.91 8.27
C VAL A 92 10.05 -2.25 9.65
N ASN A 93 9.18 -2.15 10.66
CA ASN A 93 9.47 -2.67 11.98
C ASN A 93 9.19 -4.17 11.97
N ILE A 94 10.22 -4.99 12.06
CA ILE A 94 10.07 -6.43 11.97
C ILE A 94 9.50 -7.07 13.23
N GLU A 95 9.43 -6.33 14.35
CA GLU A 95 8.83 -6.85 15.58
C GLU A 95 7.31 -6.84 15.53
N ASP A 96 6.71 -5.77 15.02
CA ASP A 96 5.25 -5.62 15.03
C ASP A 96 4.65 -5.44 13.63
N GLY A 97 5.48 -5.37 12.59
CA GLY A 97 5.02 -5.22 11.21
C GLY A 97 4.58 -3.82 10.83
N THR A 98 4.75 -2.83 11.69
CA THR A 98 4.40 -1.46 11.33
C THR A 98 5.35 -0.92 10.28
N ILE A 99 4.84 -0.02 9.44
CA ILE A 99 5.59 0.54 8.32
C ILE A 99 5.61 2.05 8.43
N ILE A 100 6.81 2.61 8.32
CA ILE A 100 7.02 4.05 8.27
C ILE A 100 7.37 4.40 6.83
N GLU A 101 6.63 5.33 6.25
CA GLU A 101 6.93 5.87 4.94
C GLU A 101 7.86 7.05 5.10
N PHE A 102 8.85 7.14 4.23
CA PHE A 102 9.76 8.27 4.24
C PHE A 102 10.18 8.62 2.81
N ALA A 103 10.57 9.86 2.62
CA ALA A 103 11.19 10.32 1.39
C ALA A 103 12.44 11.07 1.76
N ASN A 104 13.55 10.78 1.09
CA ASN A 104 14.82 11.44 1.35
C ASN A 104 15.43 11.86 0.02
N LYS A 105 15.59 13.16 -0.14
CA LYS A 105 16.06 13.75 -1.38
C LYS A 105 17.49 13.34 -1.71
N GLU A 106 18.32 13.18 -0.69
CA GLU A 106 19.72 12.76 -0.87
C GLU A 106 19.81 11.34 -1.42
N ILE A 107 18.94 10.44 -0.93
CA ILE A 107 18.88 9.06 -1.41
C ILE A 107 18.41 9.05 -2.86
N GLU A 108 17.40 9.84 -3.20
CA GLU A 108 16.89 9.92 -4.57
C GLU A 108 17.97 10.40 -5.54
N THR A 109 18.69 11.45 -5.17
CA THR A 109 19.78 12.00 -5.98
C THR A 109 20.90 10.97 -6.16
N LEU A 110 21.23 10.25 -5.10
CA LEU A 110 22.28 9.23 -5.14
C LEU A 110 21.90 8.08 -6.07
N LYS A 111 20.68 7.60 -6.01
CA LYS A 111 20.18 6.53 -6.86
C LYS A 111 20.27 6.91 -8.35
N GLU A 112 19.84 8.12 -8.69
CA GLU A 112 19.89 8.62 -10.05
C GLU A 112 21.33 8.71 -10.55
N ARG A 113 22.22 9.19 -9.70
CA ARG A 113 23.65 9.30 -10.03
C ARG A 113 24.26 7.93 -10.30
N ILE A 114 23.96 6.95 -9.45
CA ILE A 114 24.47 5.58 -9.61
C ILE A 114 24.00 4.99 -10.95
N ALA A 115 22.72 5.15 -11.27
CA ALA A 115 22.18 4.65 -12.54
C ALA A 115 22.90 5.31 -13.72
N ARG A 116 23.09 6.62 -13.66
CA ARG A 116 23.75 7.38 -14.74
C ARG A 116 25.20 6.98 -14.90
N GLU A 117 25.92 6.75 -13.81
CA GLU A 117 27.32 6.30 -13.87
C GLU A 117 27.47 4.95 -14.58
N HIS A 118 26.43 4.13 -14.56
CA HIS A 118 26.40 2.84 -15.25
C HIS A 118 25.75 2.92 -16.63
N GLY A 119 25.42 4.11 -17.10
CA GLY A 119 24.85 4.31 -18.42
C GLY A 119 23.34 4.11 -18.49
N PHE A 120 22.63 4.22 -17.37
CA PHE A 120 21.19 4.02 -17.31
C PHE A 120 20.45 5.27 -16.87
N ARG A 121 19.25 5.43 -17.39
CA ARG A 121 18.28 6.39 -16.88
C ARG A 121 17.38 5.63 -15.92
N LEU A 122 17.30 6.10 -14.67
CA LEU A 122 16.44 5.47 -13.65
C LEU A 122 14.98 5.66 -14.02
N VAL A 123 14.25 4.56 -14.16
CA VAL A 123 12.80 4.59 -14.47
C VAL A 123 11.98 4.37 -13.21
N ASP A 124 12.43 3.47 -12.36
CA ASP A 124 11.74 3.13 -11.13
C ASP A 124 12.73 2.53 -10.14
N HIS A 125 12.40 2.57 -8.88
CA HIS A 125 13.23 1.94 -7.84
C HIS A 125 12.37 1.59 -6.64
N ARG A 126 12.92 0.72 -5.80
CA ARG A 126 12.27 0.30 -4.58
C ARG A 126 13.33 0.24 -3.48
N LEU A 127 13.05 0.87 -2.34
CA LEU A 127 13.91 0.82 -1.16
C LEU A 127 13.09 0.41 0.05
N GLU A 128 13.51 -0.67 0.68
CA GLU A 128 12.89 -1.16 1.90
C GLU A 128 13.97 -1.33 2.95
N LEU A 129 13.78 -0.71 4.10
CA LEU A 129 14.65 -0.88 5.24
C LEU A 129 13.92 -1.72 6.28
N TYR A 130 14.63 -2.65 6.90
CA TYR A 130 14.09 -3.55 7.92
C TYR A 130 14.84 -3.30 9.22
N GLY A 131 14.12 -2.97 10.27
CA GLY A 131 14.76 -2.63 11.51
C GLY A 131 13.95 -2.99 12.73
N VAL A 132 14.57 -2.82 13.88
CA VAL A 132 13.92 -2.96 15.17
C VAL A 132 14.06 -1.63 15.91
N PRO A 133 13.11 -1.30 16.80
CA PRO A 133 13.22 -0.07 17.58
C PRO A 133 14.53 -0.02 18.35
N ILE A 134 15.12 1.16 18.38
CA ILE A 134 16.31 1.37 19.20
C ILE A 134 15.85 1.33 20.65
N ASP A 135 16.47 0.45 21.43
CA ASP A 135 16.17 0.33 22.83
C ASP A 135 16.76 1.54 23.55
N SER A 136 15.91 2.29 24.28
CA SER A 136 16.33 3.50 24.97
C SER A 136 17.32 3.24 26.11
N ASP A 137 17.45 1.98 26.54
CA ASP A 137 18.35 1.57 27.62
C ASP A 137 19.74 1.14 27.12
N THR A 138 19.98 1.19 25.84
CA THR A 138 21.29 0.81 25.26
C THR A 138 22.13 2.01 24.88
#